data_b42342f35ae8052c4f33088830cb3f9d
#
_entry.id   b42342f35ae8052c4f33088830cb3f9d
#
_cell.length_a   1.000
_cell.length_b   1.000
_cell.length_c   1.000
_cell.angle_alpha   90.00
_cell.angle_beta   90.00
_cell.angle_gamma   90.00
#
_symmetry.space_group_name_H-M   'P 1'
#
loop_
_entity.id
_entity.type
_entity.pdbx_description
1 polymer ?
#
loop_
_entity_poly.entity_id
_entity_poly.type
_entity_poly.pdbx_seq_one_letter_code
_entity_poly.pdbx_strand_id
1 'polypeptide(L)'
;MGTVDRLLKATEDIWASYHEKPFVQGLKYGTLDQKKFRSYIIQDYWYLMDYTKVFAIGVAKSKSVEIMKLFAKYIQAILDGEVNVHNGYMADFGITQEELDHTPIQQDNRSYTSYMLSVAYRGGEAEILTAIFSCAYSYEVIARKIVEECPSAPEPPMYGRWVRGY
;
A
#
# COMPACT_ATOMS: atom_id res chain seq x y z
N MET A 1 -10.14 16.82 19.39
CA MET A 1 -10.17 15.70 18.41
C MET A 1 -9.53 16.22 17.13
N GLY A 2 -8.39 15.67 16.73
CA GLY A 2 -7.66 16.05 15.53
C GLY A 2 -8.39 15.64 14.24
N THR A 3 -7.89 16.10 13.09
CA THR A 3 -8.48 15.74 11.79
C THR A 3 -8.40 14.23 11.53
N VAL A 4 -7.27 13.60 11.85
CA VAL A 4 -7.09 12.15 11.70
C VAL A 4 -8.09 11.38 12.56
N ASP A 5 -8.27 11.76 13.84
CA ASP A 5 -9.25 11.10 14.73
C ASP A 5 -10.68 11.16 14.18
N ARG A 6 -11.03 12.30 13.56
CA ARG A 6 -12.36 12.47 12.94
C ARG A 6 -12.53 11.58 11.71
N LEU A 7 -11.50 11.47 10.87
CA LEU A 7 -11.51 10.59 9.69
C LEU A 7 -11.63 9.12 10.12
N LEU A 8 -10.82 8.69 11.09
CA LEU A 8 -10.84 7.31 11.59
C LEU A 8 -12.19 6.96 12.21
N LYS A 9 -12.77 7.86 13.02
CA LYS A 9 -14.08 7.66 13.60
C LYS A 9 -15.20 7.58 12.55
N ALA A 10 -15.13 8.41 11.51
CA ALA A 10 -16.12 8.42 10.43
C ALA A 10 -16.09 7.16 9.55
N THR A 11 -14.99 6.39 9.60
CA THR A 11 -14.75 5.20 8.79
C THR A 11 -14.45 3.95 9.63
N GLU A 12 -14.85 3.95 10.91
CA GLU A 12 -14.54 2.90 11.87
C GLU A 12 -14.98 1.50 11.41
N ASP A 13 -16.18 1.38 10.87
CA ASP A 13 -16.71 0.11 10.35
C ASP A 13 -15.88 -0.42 9.17
N ILE A 14 -15.35 0.49 8.32
CA ILE A 14 -14.49 0.11 7.19
C ILE A 14 -13.18 -0.45 7.72
N TRP A 15 -12.54 0.24 8.67
CA TRP A 15 -11.28 -0.20 9.28
C TRP A 15 -11.43 -1.55 9.98
N ALA A 16 -12.50 -1.74 10.76
CA ALA A 16 -12.80 -3.00 11.41
C ALA A 16 -12.90 -4.16 10.40
N SER A 17 -13.54 -3.91 9.24
CA SER A 17 -13.74 -4.94 8.22
C SER A 17 -12.44 -5.45 7.56
N TYR A 18 -11.34 -4.69 7.60
CA TYR A 18 -10.08 -5.10 6.96
C TYR A 18 -9.51 -6.37 7.56
N HIS A 19 -9.59 -6.50 8.90
CA HIS A 19 -9.04 -7.66 9.61
C HIS A 19 -9.79 -8.96 9.33
N GLU A 20 -11.05 -8.87 8.92
CA GLU A 20 -11.88 -10.03 8.59
C GLU A 20 -11.68 -10.53 7.15
N LYS A 21 -10.97 -9.77 6.31
CA LYS A 21 -10.77 -10.16 4.92
C LYS A 21 -9.98 -11.47 4.81
N PRO A 22 -10.42 -12.41 3.95
CA PRO A 22 -9.74 -13.70 3.78
C PRO A 22 -8.26 -13.59 3.44
N PHE A 23 -7.86 -12.54 2.72
CA PHE A 23 -6.46 -12.27 2.40
C PHE A 23 -5.65 -11.97 3.67
N VAL A 24 -6.15 -11.06 4.52
CA VAL A 24 -5.50 -10.68 5.78
C VAL A 24 -5.45 -11.86 6.75
N GLN A 25 -6.53 -12.63 6.87
CA GLN A 25 -6.56 -13.84 7.69
C GLN A 25 -5.59 -14.90 7.16
N GLY A 26 -5.48 -15.04 5.85
CA GLY A 26 -4.51 -15.94 5.22
C GLY A 26 -3.05 -15.55 5.48
N LEU A 27 -2.74 -14.26 5.49
CA LEU A 27 -1.42 -13.74 5.89
C LEU A 27 -1.13 -14.06 7.37
N LYS A 28 -2.09 -13.76 8.23
CA LYS A 28 -1.98 -13.94 9.69
C LYS A 28 -1.67 -15.38 10.08
N TYR A 29 -2.35 -16.35 9.47
CA TYR A 29 -2.21 -17.77 9.80
C TYR A 29 -1.28 -18.52 8.84
N GLY A 30 -0.66 -17.85 7.88
CA GLY A 30 0.23 -18.48 6.91
C GLY A 30 -0.49 -19.41 5.93
N THR A 31 -1.80 -19.29 5.77
CA THR A 31 -2.67 -20.15 4.97
C THR A 31 -3.11 -19.54 3.65
N LEU A 32 -2.66 -18.34 3.33
CA LEU A 32 -2.99 -17.68 2.07
C LEU A 32 -2.49 -18.50 0.88
N ASP A 33 -3.35 -18.68 -0.12
CA ASP A 33 -2.95 -19.34 -1.36
C ASP A 33 -1.83 -18.57 -2.04
N GLN A 34 -0.73 -19.26 -2.38
CA GLN A 34 0.46 -18.66 -2.99
C GLN A 34 0.16 -18.00 -4.33
N LYS A 35 -0.78 -18.52 -5.13
CA LYS A 35 -1.18 -17.92 -6.40
C LYS A 35 -1.88 -16.59 -6.19
N LYS A 36 -2.70 -16.48 -5.13
CA LYS A 36 -3.36 -15.22 -4.75
C LYS A 36 -2.33 -14.19 -4.28
N PHE A 37 -1.37 -14.61 -3.47
CA PHE A 37 -0.31 -13.72 -3.02
C PHE A 37 0.59 -13.27 -4.17
N ARG A 38 0.96 -14.18 -5.08
CA ARG A 38 1.70 -13.86 -6.30
C ARG A 38 0.94 -12.85 -7.19
N SER A 39 -0.35 -13.05 -7.38
CA SER A 39 -1.20 -12.10 -8.12
C SER A 39 -1.24 -10.73 -7.44
N TYR A 40 -1.33 -10.69 -6.11
CA TYR A 40 -1.25 -9.45 -5.34
C TYR A 40 0.09 -8.73 -5.57
N ILE A 41 1.24 -9.43 -5.51
CA ILE A 41 2.57 -8.82 -5.74
C ILE A 41 2.65 -8.15 -7.12
N ILE A 42 2.13 -8.79 -8.17
CA ILE A 42 2.10 -8.22 -9.52
C ILE A 42 1.23 -6.95 -9.57
N GLN A 43 0.04 -7.00 -9.00
CA GLN A 43 -0.89 -5.88 -9.01
C GLN A 43 -0.37 -4.71 -8.15
N ASP A 44 0.23 -5.01 -7.02
CA ASP A 44 0.76 -4.03 -6.09
C ASP A 44 2.02 -3.32 -6.63
N TYR A 45 2.84 -4.01 -7.43
CA TYR A 45 3.94 -3.38 -8.15
C TYR A 45 3.45 -2.21 -9.04
N TRP A 46 2.41 -2.43 -9.83
CA TRP A 46 1.81 -1.38 -10.66
C TRP A 46 1.10 -0.29 -9.84
N TYR A 47 0.49 -0.70 -8.73
CA TYR A 47 -0.08 0.24 -7.78
C TYR A 47 0.99 1.20 -7.25
N LEU A 48 2.14 0.70 -6.80
CA LEU A 48 3.25 1.51 -6.28
C LEU A 48 3.79 2.51 -7.31
N MET A 49 3.80 2.16 -8.59
CA MET A 49 4.19 3.09 -9.66
C MET A 49 3.24 4.28 -9.75
N ASP A 50 1.93 4.05 -9.72
CA ASP A 50 0.94 5.12 -9.75
C ASP A 50 0.88 5.89 -8.42
N TYR A 51 1.02 5.19 -7.30
CA TYR A 51 1.09 5.78 -5.97
C TYR A 51 2.26 6.78 -5.86
N THR A 52 3.43 6.41 -6.35
CA THR A 52 4.60 7.29 -6.43
C THR A 52 4.31 8.57 -7.23
N LYS A 53 3.58 8.47 -8.35
CA LYS A 53 3.19 9.63 -9.16
C LYS A 53 2.28 10.59 -8.39
N VAL A 54 1.40 10.09 -7.51
CA VAL A 54 0.56 10.93 -6.64
C VAL A 54 1.42 11.80 -5.73
N PHE A 55 2.46 11.23 -5.11
CA PHE A 55 3.42 12.01 -4.30
C PHE A 55 4.22 13.01 -5.13
N ALA A 56 4.61 12.65 -6.35
CA ALA A 56 5.33 13.56 -7.25
C ALA A 56 4.46 14.78 -7.63
N ILE A 57 3.17 14.58 -7.90
CA ILE A 57 2.21 15.68 -8.08
C ILE A 57 2.10 16.50 -6.78
N GLY A 58 2.13 15.87 -5.62
CA GLY A 58 2.17 16.54 -4.33
C GLY A 58 3.37 17.46 -4.20
N VAL A 59 4.58 17.01 -4.56
CA VAL A 59 5.79 17.87 -4.61
C VAL A 59 5.56 19.07 -5.52
N ALA A 60 5.06 18.85 -6.75
CA ALA A 60 4.86 19.89 -7.75
C ALA A 60 3.83 20.95 -7.33
N LYS A 61 2.85 20.57 -6.50
CA LYS A 61 1.76 21.46 -6.05
C LYS A 61 2.00 22.11 -4.68
N SER A 62 3.00 21.62 -3.94
CA SER A 62 3.29 22.11 -2.59
C SER A 62 3.78 23.56 -2.61
N LYS A 63 3.29 24.33 -1.63
CA LYS A 63 3.65 25.74 -1.42
C LYS A 63 4.71 25.92 -0.35
N SER A 64 5.02 24.89 0.43
CA SER A 64 6.05 24.93 1.48
C SER A 64 7.14 23.87 1.22
N VAL A 65 8.36 24.26 1.56
CA VAL A 65 9.54 23.38 1.45
C VAL A 65 9.40 22.16 2.36
N GLU A 66 8.77 22.31 3.53
CA GLU A 66 8.54 21.23 4.48
C GLU A 66 7.64 20.16 3.89
N ILE A 67 6.55 20.56 3.25
CA ILE A 67 5.62 19.63 2.59
C ILE A 67 6.26 19.00 1.35
N MET A 68 7.01 19.78 0.55
CA MET A 68 7.79 19.22 -0.57
C MET A 68 8.74 18.10 -0.11
N LYS A 69 9.50 18.37 0.97
CA LYS A 69 10.42 17.39 1.56
C LYS A 69 9.69 16.15 2.06
N LEU A 70 8.50 16.32 2.65
CA LEU A 70 7.68 15.21 3.11
C LEU A 70 7.27 14.30 1.95
N PHE A 71 6.71 14.85 0.88
CA PHE A 71 6.35 14.09 -0.31
C PHE A 71 7.57 13.42 -0.97
N ALA A 72 8.70 14.14 -1.10
CA ALA A 72 9.94 13.60 -1.67
C ALA A 72 10.49 12.44 -0.84
N LYS A 73 10.43 12.54 0.50
CA LYS A 73 10.83 11.45 1.41
C LYS A 73 9.98 10.20 1.20
N TYR A 74 8.68 10.33 1.01
CA TYR A 74 7.82 9.18 0.74
C TYR A 74 8.07 8.57 -0.64
N ILE A 75 8.36 9.37 -1.68
CA ILE A 75 8.79 8.85 -2.97
C ILE A 75 10.03 7.96 -2.80
N GLN A 76 11.04 8.45 -2.09
CA GLN A 76 12.25 7.68 -1.82
C GLN A 76 11.93 6.39 -1.04
N ALA A 77 11.12 6.46 0.00
CA ALA A 77 10.73 5.30 0.80
C ALA A 77 10.00 4.23 -0.03
N ILE A 78 9.13 4.63 -0.95
CA ILE A 78 8.45 3.68 -1.84
C ILE A 78 9.45 3.03 -2.81
N LEU A 79 10.26 3.83 -3.51
CA LEU A 79 11.16 3.34 -4.56
C LEU A 79 12.32 2.51 -4.00
N ASP A 80 12.90 2.90 -2.87
CA ASP A 80 14.04 2.21 -2.25
C ASP A 80 13.62 1.17 -1.22
N GLY A 81 12.41 1.26 -0.67
CA GLY A 81 11.87 0.36 0.35
C GLY A 81 10.90 -0.65 -0.24
N GLU A 82 9.66 -0.22 -0.48
CA GLU A 82 8.56 -1.11 -0.86
C GLU A 82 8.83 -1.82 -2.20
N VAL A 83 9.33 -1.11 -3.21
CA VAL A 83 9.68 -1.71 -4.52
C VAL A 83 10.77 -2.77 -4.36
N ASN A 84 11.75 -2.57 -3.46
CA ASN A 84 12.78 -3.59 -3.22
C ASN A 84 12.21 -4.85 -2.53
N VAL A 85 11.23 -4.70 -1.62
CA VAL A 85 10.50 -5.84 -1.05
C VAL A 85 9.77 -6.61 -2.14
N HIS A 86 9.10 -5.90 -3.06
CA HIS A 86 8.43 -6.50 -4.21
C HIS A 86 9.39 -7.21 -5.16
N ASN A 87 10.55 -6.60 -5.46
CA ASN A 87 11.61 -7.23 -6.26
C ASN A 87 12.08 -8.55 -5.63
N GLY A 88 12.21 -8.61 -4.30
CA GLY A 88 12.52 -9.85 -3.58
C GLY A 88 11.46 -10.93 -3.78
N TYR A 89 10.17 -10.58 -3.65
CA TYR A 89 9.08 -11.52 -3.91
C TYR A 89 8.99 -11.92 -5.39
N MET A 90 9.20 -10.99 -6.31
CA MET A 90 9.22 -11.29 -7.74
C MET A 90 10.30 -12.32 -8.08
N ALA A 91 11.50 -12.19 -7.50
CA ALA A 91 12.57 -13.17 -7.64
C ALA A 91 12.16 -14.54 -7.07
N ASP A 92 11.58 -14.58 -5.86
CA ASP A 92 11.14 -15.83 -5.21
C ASP A 92 10.05 -16.56 -6.03
N PHE A 93 9.16 -15.83 -6.69
CA PHE A 93 8.08 -16.37 -7.51
C PHE A 93 8.43 -16.54 -8.99
N GLY A 94 9.64 -16.18 -9.40
CA GLY A 94 10.05 -16.22 -10.80
C GLY A 94 9.22 -15.31 -11.70
N ILE A 95 8.74 -14.17 -11.17
CA ILE A 95 8.01 -13.16 -11.95
C ILE A 95 9.01 -12.35 -12.75
N THR A 96 8.86 -12.36 -14.08
CA THR A 96 9.75 -11.61 -14.99
C THR A 96 9.15 -10.25 -15.36
N GLN A 97 9.98 -9.34 -15.85
CA GLN A 97 9.51 -8.06 -16.39
C GLN A 97 8.55 -8.27 -17.56
N GLU A 98 8.82 -9.23 -18.42
CA GLU A 98 7.92 -9.59 -19.52
C GLU A 98 6.53 -10.00 -19.03
N GLU A 99 6.46 -10.78 -17.95
CA GLU A 99 5.17 -11.14 -17.33
C GLU A 99 4.46 -9.93 -16.75
N LEU A 100 5.19 -9.05 -16.05
CA LEU A 100 4.60 -7.80 -15.55
C LEU A 100 3.98 -6.97 -16.67
N ASP A 101 4.73 -6.78 -17.76
CA ASP A 101 4.32 -5.95 -18.90
C ASP A 101 3.08 -6.52 -19.62
N HIS A 102 2.91 -7.85 -19.60
CA HIS A 102 1.78 -8.53 -20.24
C HIS A 102 0.62 -8.86 -19.29
N THR A 103 0.79 -8.70 -17.98
CA THR A 103 -0.29 -8.95 -17.02
C THR A 103 -1.21 -7.74 -16.92
N PRO A 104 -2.52 -7.88 -17.25
CA PRO A 104 -3.44 -6.77 -17.14
C PRO A 104 -3.57 -6.24 -15.71
N ILE A 105 -3.57 -4.92 -15.56
CA ILE A 105 -3.91 -4.29 -14.29
C ILE A 105 -5.40 -4.53 -14.02
N GLN A 106 -5.72 -5.09 -12.85
CA GLN A 106 -7.08 -5.39 -12.44
C GLN A 106 -7.91 -4.11 -12.30
N GLN A 107 -9.21 -4.22 -12.57
CA GLN A 107 -10.11 -3.06 -12.59
C GLN A 107 -10.14 -2.31 -11.24
N ASP A 108 -10.13 -3.03 -10.13
CA ASP A 108 -10.15 -2.42 -8.78
C ASP A 108 -8.89 -1.61 -8.53
N ASN A 109 -7.72 -2.15 -8.89
CA ASN A 109 -6.44 -1.45 -8.79
C ASN A 109 -6.45 -0.18 -9.66
N ARG A 110 -6.85 -0.32 -10.92
CA ARG A 110 -6.96 0.83 -11.86
C ARG A 110 -7.94 1.88 -11.37
N SER A 111 -9.09 1.48 -10.84
CA SER A 111 -10.09 2.40 -10.31
C SER A 111 -9.55 3.20 -9.13
N TYR A 112 -8.85 2.53 -8.21
CA TYR A 112 -8.29 3.17 -7.03
C TYR A 112 -7.14 4.14 -7.39
N THR A 113 -6.18 3.70 -8.20
CA THR A 113 -5.06 4.57 -8.62
C THR A 113 -5.53 5.75 -9.46
N SER A 114 -6.50 5.53 -10.38
CA SER A 114 -7.11 6.61 -11.16
C SER A 114 -7.84 7.63 -10.29
N TYR A 115 -8.52 7.18 -9.23
CA TYR A 115 -9.14 8.08 -8.25
C TYR A 115 -8.10 8.96 -7.56
N MET A 116 -7.03 8.36 -7.01
CA MET A 116 -5.96 9.11 -6.33
C MET A 116 -5.28 10.11 -7.27
N LEU A 117 -4.96 9.70 -8.50
CA LEU A 117 -4.38 10.59 -9.51
C LEU A 117 -5.35 11.73 -9.88
N SER A 118 -6.65 11.44 -10.05
CA SER A 118 -7.66 12.47 -10.31
C SER A 118 -7.73 13.50 -9.17
N VAL A 119 -7.71 13.04 -7.91
CA VAL A 119 -7.67 13.93 -6.75
C VAL A 119 -6.39 14.76 -6.75
N ALA A 120 -5.24 14.13 -7.03
CA ALA A 120 -3.96 14.83 -7.06
C ALA A 120 -3.92 15.91 -8.15
N TYR A 121 -4.46 15.64 -9.33
CA TYR A 121 -4.51 16.64 -10.41
C TYR A 121 -5.47 17.80 -10.12
N ARG A 122 -6.61 17.54 -9.49
CA ARG A 122 -7.66 18.56 -9.26
C ARG A 122 -7.50 19.32 -7.95
N GLY A 123 -7.03 18.63 -6.90
CA GLY A 123 -6.90 19.15 -5.55
C GLY A 123 -5.55 19.80 -5.26
N GLY A 124 -5.37 20.19 -4.02
CA GLY A 124 -4.12 20.67 -3.43
C GLY A 124 -3.53 19.64 -2.44
N GLU A 125 -2.63 20.12 -1.60
CA GLU A 125 -1.90 19.31 -0.62
C GLU A 125 -2.83 18.50 0.31
N ALA A 126 -3.90 19.14 0.83
CA ALA A 126 -4.81 18.48 1.77
C ALA A 126 -5.61 17.36 1.12
N GLU A 127 -6.10 17.55 -0.10
CA GLU A 127 -6.82 16.53 -0.85
C GLU A 127 -5.91 15.36 -1.20
N ILE A 128 -4.66 15.63 -1.60
CA ILE A 128 -3.66 14.59 -1.88
C ILE A 128 -3.38 13.77 -0.63
N LEU A 129 -3.06 14.42 0.50
CA LEU A 129 -2.81 13.74 1.77
C LEU A 129 -4.00 12.88 2.21
N THR A 130 -5.22 13.37 2.01
CA THR A 130 -6.43 12.61 2.33
C THR A 130 -6.60 11.39 1.42
N ALA A 131 -6.32 11.53 0.12
CA ALA A 131 -6.46 10.43 -0.84
C ALA A 131 -5.46 9.30 -0.61
N ILE A 132 -4.23 9.61 -0.17
CA ILE A 132 -3.20 8.61 0.13
C ILE A 132 -3.32 8.01 1.54
N PHE A 133 -4.04 8.70 2.44
CA PHE A 133 -4.12 8.32 3.86
C PHE A 133 -4.64 6.91 4.07
N SER A 134 -5.65 6.50 3.31
CA SER A 134 -6.25 5.16 3.44
C SER A 134 -5.22 4.06 3.20
N CYS A 135 -4.36 4.17 2.19
CA CYS A 135 -3.27 3.23 1.95
C CYS A 135 -2.20 3.32 3.03
N ALA A 136 -1.61 4.50 3.21
CA ALA A 136 -0.48 4.69 4.14
C ALA A 136 -0.79 4.23 5.57
N TYR A 137 -2.04 4.38 6.01
CA TYR A 137 -2.46 4.00 7.37
C TYR A 137 -2.89 2.55 7.48
N SER A 138 -3.55 1.99 6.46
CA SER A 138 -4.14 0.64 6.55
C SER A 138 -3.11 -0.45 6.70
N TYR A 139 -2.02 -0.40 5.97
CA TYR A 139 -0.99 -1.44 5.99
C TYR A 139 -0.33 -1.56 7.38
N GLU A 140 0.04 -0.44 7.99
CA GLU A 140 0.57 -0.41 9.36
C GLU A 140 -0.45 -0.99 10.37
N VAL A 141 -1.71 -0.55 10.30
CA VAL A 141 -2.75 -1.01 11.21
C VAL A 141 -3.02 -2.50 11.06
N ILE A 142 -3.06 -3.00 9.81
CA ILE A 142 -3.25 -4.43 9.52
C ILE A 142 -2.08 -5.24 10.04
N ALA A 143 -0.84 -4.86 9.72
CA ALA A 143 0.35 -5.58 10.15
C ALA A 143 0.50 -5.59 11.67
N ARG A 144 0.29 -4.44 12.33
CA ARG A 144 0.33 -4.35 13.81
C ARG A 144 -0.67 -5.29 14.45
N LYS A 145 -1.93 -5.28 13.98
CA LYS A 145 -2.97 -6.17 14.53
C LYS A 145 -2.68 -7.65 14.27
N ILE A 146 -2.11 -7.99 13.12
CA ILE A 146 -1.66 -9.36 12.85
C ILE A 146 -0.65 -9.80 13.93
N VAL A 147 0.36 -8.97 14.22
CA VAL A 147 1.38 -9.27 15.23
C VAL A 147 0.79 -9.34 16.64
N GLU A 148 -0.13 -8.44 17.00
CA GLU A 148 -0.80 -8.45 18.29
C GLU A 148 -1.62 -9.73 18.52
N GLU A 149 -2.35 -10.19 17.50
CA GLU A 149 -3.22 -11.38 17.59
C GLU A 149 -2.47 -12.70 17.32
N CYS A 150 -1.38 -12.66 16.56
CA CYS A 150 -0.56 -13.82 16.22
C CYS A 150 0.93 -13.43 16.22
N PRO A 151 1.60 -13.39 17.38
CA PRO A 151 3.00 -12.95 17.49
C PRO A 151 3.99 -13.76 16.64
N SER A 152 3.63 -14.99 16.24
CA SER A 152 4.45 -15.83 15.35
C SER A 152 4.23 -15.55 13.85
N ALA A 153 3.26 -14.74 13.47
CA ALA A 153 2.98 -14.43 12.06
C ALA A 153 4.19 -13.88 11.27
N PRO A 154 5.11 -13.10 11.87
CA PRO A 154 6.32 -12.64 11.18
C PRO A 154 7.37 -13.72 10.91
N GLU A 155 7.30 -14.89 11.53
CA GLU A 155 8.32 -15.94 11.40
C GLU A 155 8.30 -16.70 10.07
N PRO A 156 7.13 -17.04 9.46
CA PRO A 156 7.10 -17.72 8.18
C PRO A 156 7.83 -16.91 7.08
N PRO A 157 8.75 -17.54 6.33
CA PRO A 157 9.62 -16.80 5.41
C PRO A 157 8.85 -16.07 4.29
N MET A 158 7.72 -16.60 3.87
CA MET A 158 6.95 -16.02 2.78
C MET A 158 6.13 -14.81 3.23
N TYR A 159 5.16 -14.98 4.09
CA TYR A 159 4.25 -13.91 4.50
C TYR A 159 4.81 -13.03 5.64
N GLY A 160 5.68 -13.59 6.46
CA GLY A 160 6.31 -12.86 7.55
C GLY A 160 7.17 -11.68 7.08
N ARG A 161 7.77 -11.75 5.87
CA ARG A 161 8.48 -10.62 5.28
C ARG A 161 7.53 -9.44 5.00
N TRP A 162 6.33 -9.74 4.51
CA TRP A 162 5.27 -8.74 4.33
C TRP A 162 4.86 -8.12 5.66
N VAL A 163 4.54 -8.94 6.66
CA VAL A 163 4.13 -8.47 8.00
C VAL A 163 5.19 -7.61 8.67
N ARG A 164 6.48 -7.93 8.47
CA ARG A 164 7.60 -7.12 9.02
C ARG A 164 7.89 -5.85 8.22
N GLY A 165 7.42 -5.77 6.98
CA GLY A 165 7.67 -4.63 6.09
C GLY A 165 6.79 -3.43 6.40
N TYR A 166 5.70 -3.64 7.11
CA TYR A 166 4.75 -2.63 7.54
C TYR A 166 4.65 -2.54 9.06
#